data_60fac3e1537fd7c05538e592c1df9e4d
#
_entry.id   60fac3e1537fd7c05538e592c1df9e4d
#
_cell.length_a   1.000
_cell.length_b   1.000
_cell.length_c   1.000
_cell.angle_alpha   90.00
_cell.angle_beta   90.00
_cell.angle_gamma   90.00
#
_symmetry.space_group_name_H-M   'P 1'
#
loop_
_entity.id
_entity.type
_entity.pdbx_description
1 polymer ?
#
loop_
_entity_poly.entity_id
_entity_poly.type
_entity_poly.pdbx_seq_one_letter_code
_entity_poly.pdbx_strand_id
1 'polypeptide(L)'
;GLKRLVFKKHYRDLPDYLAGFAYTVAVMQDAESIARVAYELAADNLAEGVRYIEVRFAPQLHVRRGLDAIQVLAAVDRGLRRARDAFNRQPEIAEGREPHFEYGIICCALRMFGAGFSCHYDTLLAAHPFTRPKDVYAMASLDAARAAVLARDTLGLQVVGFDLAGEEAGYPASAHK
;
A
#
# COMPACT_ATOMS: atom_id res chain seq x y z
N GLY A 1 15.87 -14.09 14.89
CA GLY A 1 15.99 -13.38 13.62
C GLY A 1 14.67 -12.76 13.22
N LEU A 2 14.67 -11.95 12.15
CA LEU A 2 13.52 -11.16 11.64
C LEU A 2 12.23 -11.98 11.46
N LYS A 3 12.36 -13.22 10.98
CA LYS A 3 11.20 -14.13 10.83
C LYS A 3 10.38 -14.31 12.11
N ARG A 4 11.01 -14.29 13.30
CA ARG A 4 10.29 -14.43 14.58
C ARG A 4 9.59 -13.14 15.03
N LEU A 5 10.02 -11.99 14.52
CA LEU A 5 9.42 -10.68 14.82
C LEU A 5 8.21 -10.41 13.92
N VAL A 6 8.30 -10.81 12.64
CA VAL A 6 7.26 -10.58 11.64
C VAL A 6 6.22 -11.71 11.60
N PHE A 7 6.67 -12.97 11.76
CA PHE A 7 5.80 -14.14 11.70
C PHE A 7 5.77 -14.87 13.03
N LYS A 8 4.65 -14.77 13.75
CA LYS A 8 4.38 -15.54 14.95
C LYS A 8 3.57 -16.80 14.59
N LYS A 9 3.75 -17.86 15.35
CA LYS A 9 2.97 -19.09 15.18
C LYS A 9 1.50 -18.91 15.59
N HIS A 10 1.26 -18.02 16.57
CA HIS A 10 -0.06 -17.64 17.07
C HIS A 10 -0.07 -16.15 17.43
N TYR A 11 -1.17 -15.48 17.15
CA TYR A 11 -1.44 -14.08 17.51
C TYR A 11 -2.59 -14.04 18.51
N ARG A 12 -2.53 -13.12 19.48
CA ARG A 12 -3.58 -12.96 20.50
C ARG A 12 -4.83 -12.29 19.94
N ASP A 13 -4.60 -11.30 19.08
CA ASP A 13 -5.61 -10.42 18.51
C ASP A 13 -5.07 -9.75 17.23
N LEU A 14 -5.92 -8.96 16.57
CA LEU A 14 -5.54 -8.22 15.37
C LEU A 14 -4.42 -7.19 15.63
N PRO A 15 -4.43 -6.37 16.70
CA PRO A 15 -3.30 -5.50 17.02
C PRO A 15 -1.95 -6.21 17.15
N ASP A 16 -1.91 -7.37 17.79
CA ASP A 16 -0.69 -8.19 17.93
C ASP A 16 -0.18 -8.69 16.57
N TYR A 17 -1.08 -9.01 15.64
CA TYR A 17 -0.74 -9.32 14.26
C TYR A 17 -0.19 -8.10 13.51
N LEU A 18 -0.88 -6.96 13.61
CA LEU A 18 -0.51 -5.73 12.92
C LEU A 18 0.84 -5.17 13.37
N ALA A 19 1.26 -5.40 14.62
CA ALA A 19 2.55 -4.95 15.12
C ALA A 19 3.75 -5.46 14.30
N GLY A 20 3.63 -6.62 13.65
CA GLY A 20 4.66 -7.17 12.77
C GLY A 20 4.90 -6.33 11.50
N PHE A 21 3.91 -5.58 11.03
CA PHE A 21 4.01 -4.75 9.83
C PHE A 21 4.97 -3.56 9.99
N ALA A 22 5.25 -3.10 11.22
CA ALA A 22 6.23 -2.04 11.45
C ALA A 22 7.60 -2.39 10.87
N TYR A 23 8.01 -3.66 10.92
CA TYR A 23 9.29 -4.12 10.36
C TYR A 23 9.28 -4.16 8.83
N THR A 24 8.18 -4.55 8.21
CA THR A 24 8.06 -4.60 6.75
C THR A 24 7.90 -3.20 6.16
N VAL A 25 7.15 -2.32 6.82
CA VAL A 25 7.05 -0.90 6.45
C VAL A 25 8.40 -0.20 6.55
N ALA A 26 9.21 -0.50 7.58
CA ALA A 26 10.51 0.14 7.80
C ALA A 26 11.52 -0.08 6.65
N VAL A 27 11.41 -1.16 5.88
CA VAL A 27 12.29 -1.42 4.73
C VAL A 27 11.76 -0.82 3.42
N MET A 28 10.55 -0.26 3.41
CA MET A 28 9.89 0.35 2.26
C MET A 28 9.76 1.87 2.46
N GLN A 29 10.88 2.55 2.65
CA GLN A 29 10.90 3.98 3.00
C GLN A 29 11.59 4.86 1.94
N ASP A 30 11.84 4.33 0.77
CA ASP A 30 12.33 5.04 -0.41
C ASP A 30 11.74 4.43 -1.69
N ALA A 31 11.72 5.20 -2.76
CA ALA A 31 11.07 4.82 -4.01
C ALA A 31 11.69 3.58 -4.68
N GLU A 32 12.98 3.32 -4.48
CA GLU A 32 13.66 2.17 -5.06
C GLU A 32 13.32 0.88 -4.31
N SER A 33 13.39 0.91 -2.98
CA SER A 33 13.00 -0.21 -2.13
C SER A 33 11.52 -0.60 -2.33
N ILE A 34 10.62 0.40 -2.42
CA ILE A 34 9.19 0.18 -2.69
C ILE A 34 9.01 -0.49 -4.07
N ALA A 35 9.63 0.04 -5.11
CA ALA A 35 9.52 -0.53 -6.45
C ALA A 35 10.12 -1.94 -6.54
N ARG A 36 11.20 -2.21 -5.81
CA ARG A 36 11.80 -3.53 -5.72
C ARG A 36 10.87 -4.54 -5.06
N VAL A 37 10.29 -4.21 -3.91
CA VAL A 37 9.34 -5.09 -3.22
C VAL A 37 8.11 -5.37 -4.10
N ALA A 38 7.57 -4.35 -4.78
CA ALA A 38 6.45 -4.52 -5.70
C ALA A 38 6.81 -5.44 -6.89
N TYR A 39 8.00 -5.30 -7.45
CA TYR A 39 8.49 -6.17 -8.52
C TYR A 39 8.63 -7.63 -8.03
N GLU A 40 9.26 -7.84 -6.88
CA GLU A 40 9.49 -9.17 -6.32
C GLU A 40 8.15 -9.86 -5.98
N LEU A 41 7.18 -9.11 -5.41
CA LEU A 41 5.83 -9.62 -5.17
C LEU A 41 5.16 -10.12 -6.46
N ALA A 42 5.24 -9.35 -7.55
CA ALA A 42 4.68 -9.77 -8.84
C ALA A 42 5.43 -10.98 -9.41
N ALA A 43 6.75 -11.01 -9.30
CA ALA A 43 7.57 -12.13 -9.77
C ALA A 43 7.27 -13.44 -9.03
N ASP A 44 7.09 -13.37 -7.70
CA ASP A 44 6.71 -14.53 -6.89
C ASP A 44 5.33 -15.07 -7.30
N ASN A 45 4.33 -14.19 -7.48
CA ASN A 45 3.00 -14.58 -7.96
C ASN A 45 3.04 -15.19 -9.36
N LEU A 46 3.84 -14.63 -10.26
CA LEU A 46 4.04 -15.18 -11.60
C LEU A 46 4.64 -16.59 -11.56
N ALA A 47 5.62 -16.83 -10.68
CA ALA A 47 6.21 -18.16 -10.47
C ALA A 47 5.21 -19.19 -9.94
N GLU A 48 4.19 -18.74 -9.21
CA GLU A 48 3.06 -19.57 -8.73
C GLU A 48 1.96 -19.74 -9.78
N GLY A 49 2.10 -19.18 -10.98
CA GLY A 49 1.12 -19.29 -12.07
C GLY A 49 -0.02 -18.27 -12.02
N VAL A 50 0.05 -17.28 -11.12
CA VAL A 50 -0.95 -16.20 -11.04
C VAL A 50 -0.83 -15.29 -12.26
N ARG A 51 -1.97 -14.87 -12.85
CA ARG A 51 -2.03 -13.98 -14.01
C ARG A 51 -2.69 -12.64 -13.76
N TYR A 52 -3.27 -12.44 -12.58
CA TYR A 52 -3.80 -11.14 -12.14
C TYR A 52 -3.65 -10.98 -10.63
N ILE A 53 -3.16 -9.82 -10.20
CA ILE A 53 -3.08 -9.47 -8.77
C ILE A 53 -3.60 -8.07 -8.52
N GLU A 54 -4.18 -7.84 -7.34
CA GLU A 54 -4.48 -6.51 -6.81
C GLU A 54 -3.65 -6.26 -5.56
N VAL A 55 -2.69 -5.35 -5.66
CA VAL A 55 -1.80 -5.01 -4.56
C VAL A 55 -2.44 -3.97 -3.67
N ARG A 56 -2.78 -4.37 -2.45
CA ARG A 56 -3.47 -3.55 -1.45
C ARG A 56 -2.49 -3.06 -0.39
N PHE A 57 -2.33 -1.74 -0.24
CA PHE A 57 -1.44 -1.13 0.75
C PHE A 57 -1.85 0.30 1.10
N ALA A 58 -1.32 0.83 2.22
CA ALA A 58 -1.56 2.19 2.69
C ALA A 58 -0.38 3.12 2.31
N PRO A 59 -0.48 3.95 1.25
CA PRO A 59 0.63 4.78 0.78
C PRO A 59 1.15 5.74 1.86
N GLN A 60 0.28 6.26 2.71
CA GLN A 60 0.60 7.23 3.76
C GLN A 60 1.57 6.68 4.83
N LEU A 61 1.71 5.35 4.96
CA LEU A 61 2.73 4.72 5.82
C LEU A 61 4.17 4.89 5.29
N HIS A 62 4.31 5.18 4.01
CA HIS A 62 5.60 5.28 3.32
C HIS A 62 5.96 6.74 3.00
N VAL A 63 5.06 7.70 3.27
CA VAL A 63 5.29 9.13 3.04
C VAL A 63 6.34 9.66 3.99
N ARG A 64 7.32 10.37 3.44
CA ARG A 64 8.42 11.03 4.16
C ARG A 64 8.94 12.22 3.37
N ARG A 65 9.92 12.95 3.94
CA ARG A 65 10.54 14.08 3.23
C ARG A 65 11.11 13.62 1.88
N GLY A 66 10.62 14.21 0.79
CA GLY A 66 11.02 13.90 -0.57
C GLY A 66 10.34 12.67 -1.19
N LEU A 67 9.31 12.12 -0.50
CA LEU A 67 8.52 11.01 -1.00
C LEU A 67 7.05 11.19 -0.56
N ASP A 68 6.22 11.78 -1.40
CA ASP A 68 4.79 11.96 -1.16
C ASP A 68 3.95 10.71 -1.53
N ALA A 69 2.65 10.74 -1.23
CA ALA A 69 1.76 9.60 -1.47
C ALA A 69 1.65 9.22 -2.96
N ILE A 70 1.72 10.19 -3.87
CA ILE A 70 1.67 9.95 -5.32
C ILE A 70 2.99 9.31 -5.78
N GLN A 71 4.12 9.77 -5.29
CA GLN A 71 5.42 9.19 -5.58
C GLN A 71 5.53 7.75 -5.03
N VAL A 72 4.92 7.47 -3.88
CA VAL A 72 4.81 6.11 -3.33
C VAL A 72 3.98 5.22 -4.27
N LEU A 73 2.79 5.66 -4.70
CA LEU A 73 1.94 4.95 -5.66
C LEU A 73 2.69 4.70 -6.98
N ALA A 74 3.38 5.71 -7.50
CA ALA A 74 4.17 5.60 -8.73
C ALA A 74 5.35 4.62 -8.58
N ALA A 75 5.96 4.51 -7.41
CA ALA A 75 7.02 3.55 -7.15
C ALA A 75 6.50 2.11 -7.16
N VAL A 76 5.33 1.85 -6.55
CA VAL A 76 4.66 0.53 -6.62
C VAL A 76 4.30 0.19 -8.06
N ASP A 77 3.62 1.08 -8.76
CA ASP A 77 3.22 0.88 -10.17
C ASP A 77 4.45 0.58 -11.06
N ARG A 78 5.54 1.31 -10.88
CA ARG A 78 6.80 1.07 -11.62
C ARG A 78 7.34 -0.35 -11.41
N GLY A 79 7.30 -0.85 -10.18
CA GLY A 79 7.74 -2.21 -9.86
C GLY A 79 6.86 -3.28 -10.50
N LEU A 80 5.55 -3.16 -10.34
CA LEU A 80 4.56 -4.08 -10.91
C LEU A 80 4.59 -4.06 -12.45
N ARG A 81 4.65 -2.88 -13.04
CA ARG A 81 4.75 -2.68 -14.50
C ARG A 81 6.00 -3.35 -15.07
N ARG A 82 7.15 -3.19 -14.41
CA ARG A 82 8.39 -3.85 -14.84
C ARG A 82 8.26 -5.37 -14.87
N ALA A 83 7.63 -5.98 -13.87
CA ALA A 83 7.40 -7.43 -13.84
C ALA A 83 6.42 -7.86 -14.93
N ARG A 84 5.29 -7.16 -15.08
CA ARG A 84 4.30 -7.38 -16.13
C ARG A 84 4.93 -7.32 -17.51
N ASP A 85 5.67 -6.26 -17.81
CA ASP A 85 6.23 -6.03 -19.13
C ASP A 85 7.35 -7.05 -19.46
N ALA A 86 8.11 -7.50 -18.46
CA ALA A 86 9.10 -8.54 -18.63
C ALA A 86 8.44 -9.90 -18.94
N PHE A 87 7.38 -10.25 -18.21
CA PHE A 87 6.64 -11.49 -18.42
C PHE A 87 5.89 -11.49 -19.75
N ASN A 88 5.13 -10.44 -20.06
CA ASN A 88 4.29 -10.37 -21.25
C ASN A 88 5.08 -10.31 -22.58
N ARG A 89 6.38 -10.02 -22.53
CA ARG A 89 7.28 -10.11 -23.71
C ARG A 89 7.80 -11.50 -24.02
N GLN A 90 7.56 -12.49 -23.17
CA GLN A 90 7.94 -13.87 -23.46
C GLN A 90 7.18 -14.39 -24.69
N PRO A 91 7.80 -15.16 -25.59
CA PRO A 91 7.19 -15.57 -26.86
C PRO A 91 5.80 -16.24 -26.69
N GLU A 92 5.67 -17.11 -25.69
CA GLU A 92 4.45 -17.85 -25.41
C GLU A 92 3.28 -16.92 -25.05
N ILE A 93 3.58 -15.83 -24.32
CA ILE A 93 2.61 -14.84 -23.88
C ILE A 93 2.31 -13.86 -25.03
N ALA A 94 3.35 -13.33 -25.67
CA ALA A 94 3.22 -12.35 -26.76
C ALA A 94 2.47 -12.90 -27.98
N GLU A 95 2.58 -14.20 -28.23
CA GLU A 95 1.88 -14.90 -29.31
C GLU A 95 0.47 -15.39 -28.90
N GLY A 96 0.06 -15.13 -27.65
CA GLY A 96 -1.28 -15.49 -27.14
C GLY A 96 -1.46 -16.98 -26.84
N ARG A 97 -0.40 -17.73 -26.68
CA ARG A 97 -0.47 -19.15 -26.27
C ARG A 97 -0.76 -19.32 -24.79
N GLU A 98 -0.37 -18.35 -23.98
CA GLU A 98 -0.69 -18.25 -22.56
C GLU A 98 -1.24 -16.85 -22.23
N PRO A 99 -2.01 -16.71 -21.16
CA PRO A 99 -2.61 -15.43 -20.78
C PRO A 99 -1.58 -14.44 -20.28
N HIS A 100 -1.78 -13.16 -20.59
CA HIS A 100 -1.03 -12.03 -20.07
C HIS A 100 -1.14 -11.94 -18.54
N PHE A 101 -0.10 -11.39 -17.92
CA PHE A 101 -0.17 -10.93 -16.55
C PHE A 101 -0.60 -9.47 -16.49
N GLU A 102 -1.56 -9.17 -15.61
CA GLU A 102 -2.02 -7.81 -15.33
C GLU A 102 -2.12 -7.59 -13.82
N TYR A 103 -2.18 -6.33 -13.41
CA TYR A 103 -2.26 -5.95 -12.01
C TYR A 103 -3.14 -4.72 -11.78
N GLY A 104 -3.61 -4.58 -10.55
CA GLY A 104 -4.24 -3.38 -10.02
C GLY A 104 -3.60 -2.95 -8.70
N ILE A 105 -3.84 -1.70 -8.31
CA ILE A 105 -3.44 -1.15 -7.01
C ILE A 105 -4.69 -0.75 -6.27
N ILE A 106 -4.88 -1.27 -5.05
CA ILE A 106 -5.91 -0.83 -4.12
C ILE A 106 -5.25 0.08 -3.09
N CYS A 107 -5.55 1.37 -3.15
CA CYS A 107 -5.07 2.35 -2.19
C CYS A 107 -5.89 2.25 -0.89
N CYS A 108 -5.22 2.04 0.26
CA CYS A 108 -5.89 1.98 1.55
C CYS A 108 -5.66 3.24 2.37
N ALA A 109 -6.71 3.75 3.01
CA ALA A 109 -6.58 4.60 4.17
C ALA A 109 -6.60 3.76 5.46
N LEU A 110 -5.98 4.26 6.52
CA LEU A 110 -6.04 3.60 7.82
C LEU A 110 -7.27 4.05 8.60
N ARG A 111 -7.97 3.09 9.22
CA ARG A 111 -9.13 3.35 10.11
C ARG A 111 -8.74 4.19 11.32
N MET A 112 -7.52 4.01 11.79
CA MET A 112 -6.92 4.77 12.87
C MET A 112 -5.40 4.79 12.73
N PHE A 113 -4.77 5.79 13.30
CA PHE A 113 -3.32 5.90 13.39
C PHE A 113 -2.93 6.69 14.64
N GLY A 114 -1.70 6.49 15.08
CA GLY A 114 -1.10 7.21 16.20
C GLY A 114 0.23 7.80 15.83
N ALA A 115 0.85 8.49 16.78
CA ALA A 115 2.21 8.97 16.65
C ALA A 115 3.18 7.82 16.37
N GLY A 116 4.14 8.05 15.45
CA GLY A 116 5.14 7.07 15.06
C GLY A 116 4.71 6.10 13.96
N PHE A 117 3.48 6.18 13.43
CA PHE A 117 3.07 5.36 12.29
C PHE A 117 3.79 5.76 11.00
N SER A 118 3.90 7.05 10.73
CA SER A 118 4.72 7.63 9.64
C SER A 118 4.89 9.13 9.82
N CYS A 119 5.86 9.72 9.11
CA CYS A 119 6.03 11.17 9.08
C CYS A 119 4.76 11.92 8.62
N HIS A 120 3.97 11.32 7.72
CA HIS A 120 2.69 11.89 7.27
C HIS A 120 1.70 12.03 8.43
N TYR A 121 1.49 10.95 9.16
CA TYR A 121 0.54 10.94 10.29
C TYR A 121 1.03 11.80 11.46
N ASP A 122 2.32 11.78 11.75
CA ASP A 122 2.90 12.66 12.78
C ASP A 122 2.68 14.13 12.46
N THR A 123 2.91 14.53 11.20
CA THR A 123 2.67 15.90 10.73
C THR A 123 1.18 16.27 10.82
N LEU A 124 0.29 15.37 10.40
CA LEU A 124 -1.14 15.60 10.44
C LEU A 124 -1.66 15.76 11.88
N LEU A 125 -1.23 14.90 12.80
CA LEU A 125 -1.57 14.99 14.22
C LEU A 125 -1.05 16.28 14.85
N ALA A 126 0.18 16.66 14.54
CA ALA A 126 0.79 17.89 15.05
C ALA A 126 0.09 19.16 14.53
N ALA A 127 -0.41 19.13 13.28
CA ALA A 127 -1.16 20.25 12.69
C ALA A 127 -2.58 20.40 13.27
N HIS A 128 -3.13 19.35 13.88
CA HIS A 128 -4.52 19.31 14.38
C HIS A 128 -4.64 18.92 15.87
N PRO A 129 -3.91 19.59 16.80
CA PRO A 129 -3.81 19.17 18.20
C PRO A 129 -5.14 19.30 18.98
N PHE A 130 -6.07 20.11 18.48
CA PHE A 130 -7.37 20.37 19.12
C PHE A 130 -8.54 19.68 18.39
N THR A 131 -8.25 18.93 17.31
CA THR A 131 -9.26 18.21 16.54
C THR A 131 -9.49 16.82 17.14
N ARG A 132 -10.73 16.37 17.17
CA ARG A 132 -11.04 15.01 17.65
C ARG A 132 -10.32 13.97 16.77
N PRO A 133 -9.71 12.93 17.33
CA PRO A 133 -8.95 11.93 16.56
C PRO A 133 -9.69 11.37 15.35
N LYS A 134 -10.99 11.05 15.50
CA LYS A 134 -11.83 10.52 14.41
C LYS A 134 -11.95 11.47 13.22
N ASP A 135 -11.96 12.78 13.46
CA ASP A 135 -12.05 13.78 12.39
C ASP A 135 -10.70 13.89 11.66
N VAL A 136 -9.59 13.72 12.38
CA VAL A 136 -8.24 13.64 11.77
C VAL A 136 -8.11 12.38 10.91
N TYR A 137 -8.66 11.24 11.35
CA TYR A 137 -8.68 10.00 10.55
C TYR A 137 -9.48 10.17 9.25
N ALA A 138 -10.64 10.84 9.31
CA ALA A 138 -11.45 11.15 8.14
C ALA A 138 -10.71 12.06 7.16
N MET A 139 -9.99 13.07 7.65
CA MET A 139 -9.15 13.96 6.80
C MET A 139 -8.05 13.18 6.10
N ALA A 140 -7.35 12.30 6.80
CA ALA A 140 -6.32 11.45 6.22
C ALA A 140 -6.89 10.52 5.12
N SER A 141 -8.09 9.96 5.35
CA SER A 141 -8.76 9.10 4.38
C SER A 141 -9.18 9.86 3.12
N LEU A 142 -9.71 11.08 3.28
CA LEU A 142 -10.06 11.94 2.15
C LEU A 142 -8.83 12.31 1.33
N ASP A 143 -7.73 12.64 1.99
CA ASP A 143 -6.45 12.94 1.33
C ASP A 143 -5.91 11.73 0.56
N ALA A 144 -5.93 10.55 1.17
CA ALA A 144 -5.54 9.30 0.50
C ALA A 144 -6.41 9.00 -0.74
N ALA A 145 -7.73 9.20 -0.63
CA ALA A 145 -8.66 8.99 -1.74
C ALA A 145 -8.40 9.96 -2.90
N ARG A 146 -8.15 11.24 -2.59
CA ARG A 146 -7.79 12.26 -3.60
C ARG A 146 -6.47 11.95 -4.29
N ALA A 147 -5.46 11.52 -3.53
CA ALA A 147 -4.18 11.09 -4.10
C ALA A 147 -4.36 9.88 -5.03
N ALA A 148 -5.19 8.91 -4.66
CA ALA A 148 -5.52 7.74 -5.47
C ALA A 148 -6.21 8.12 -6.79
N VAL A 149 -7.20 9.01 -6.74
CA VAL A 149 -7.91 9.53 -7.93
C VAL A 149 -6.94 10.30 -8.84
N LEU A 150 -6.12 11.20 -8.26
CA LEU A 150 -5.14 11.97 -9.02
C LEU A 150 -4.11 11.06 -9.70
N ALA A 151 -3.61 10.05 -8.99
CA ALA A 151 -2.67 9.07 -9.53
C ALA A 151 -3.25 8.29 -10.71
N ARG A 152 -4.52 7.87 -10.61
CA ARG A 152 -5.24 7.17 -11.69
C ARG A 152 -5.52 8.09 -12.87
N ASP A 153 -6.17 9.23 -12.64
CA ASP A 153 -6.76 10.05 -13.69
C ASP A 153 -5.75 10.96 -14.40
N THR A 154 -4.68 11.38 -13.69
CA THR A 154 -3.69 12.32 -14.23
C THR A 154 -2.39 11.63 -14.63
N LEU A 155 -1.97 10.60 -13.88
CA LEU A 155 -0.69 9.92 -14.12
C LEU A 155 -0.86 8.55 -14.80
N GLY A 156 -2.09 8.08 -14.98
CA GLY A 156 -2.38 6.78 -15.61
C GLY A 156 -1.86 5.58 -14.82
N LEU A 157 -1.72 5.71 -13.50
CA LEU A 157 -1.32 4.59 -12.65
C LEU A 157 -2.49 3.59 -12.52
N GLN A 158 -2.18 2.33 -12.38
CA GLN A 158 -3.17 1.24 -12.34
C GLN A 158 -3.90 1.16 -10.98
N VAL A 159 -4.43 2.28 -10.51
CA VAL A 159 -5.24 2.31 -9.27
C VAL A 159 -6.66 1.88 -9.62
N VAL A 160 -7.08 0.73 -9.09
CA VAL A 160 -8.37 0.08 -9.39
C VAL A 160 -9.35 0.11 -8.24
N GLY A 161 -8.89 0.44 -7.03
CA GLY A 161 -9.76 0.45 -5.86
C GLY A 161 -9.26 1.33 -4.72
N PHE A 162 -10.17 1.57 -3.78
CA PHE A 162 -9.90 2.26 -2.52
C PHE A 162 -10.54 1.48 -1.37
N ASP A 163 -9.84 1.38 -0.22
CA ASP A 163 -10.28 0.58 0.91
C ASP A 163 -9.86 1.21 2.25
N LEU A 164 -10.41 0.69 3.34
CA LEU A 164 -10.04 1.02 4.72
C LEU A 164 -9.34 -0.15 5.38
N ALA A 165 -8.18 0.08 5.94
CA ALA A 165 -7.34 -0.93 6.58
C ALA A 165 -7.11 -0.64 8.08
N GLY A 166 -6.70 -1.65 8.83
CA GLY A 166 -6.34 -1.55 10.23
C GLY A 166 -7.39 -2.11 11.18
N GLU A 167 -7.28 -1.77 12.45
CA GLU A 167 -8.15 -2.26 13.52
C GLU A 167 -9.60 -1.81 13.31
N GLU A 168 -10.54 -2.75 13.37
CA GLU A 168 -11.98 -2.47 13.15
C GLU A 168 -12.72 -2.16 14.43
N ALA A 169 -12.32 -2.79 15.54
CA ALA A 169 -12.95 -2.60 16.83
C ALA A 169 -12.78 -1.16 17.34
N GLY A 170 -13.91 -0.43 17.48
CA GLY A 170 -13.89 0.98 17.85
C GLY A 170 -13.65 1.98 16.71
N TYR A 171 -13.35 1.52 15.49
CA TYR A 171 -13.05 2.37 14.33
C TYR A 171 -13.93 2.03 13.12
N PRO A 172 -15.23 2.32 13.17
CA PRO A 172 -16.17 1.97 12.11
C PRO A 172 -15.92 2.78 10.83
N ALA A 173 -16.21 2.18 9.68
CA ALA A 173 -16.09 2.85 8.38
C ALA A 173 -16.91 4.16 8.26
N SER A 174 -18.00 4.29 9.04
CA SER A 174 -18.82 5.51 9.11
C SER A 174 -18.07 6.75 9.62
N ALA A 175 -16.94 6.57 10.29
CA ALA A 175 -16.08 7.68 10.74
C ALA A 175 -15.27 8.32 9.62
N HIS A 176 -15.27 7.71 8.40
CA HIS A 176 -14.49 8.14 7.23
C HIS A 176 -15.35 8.67 6.08
N LYS A 177 -16.56 9.13 6.41
CA LYS A 177 -17.51 9.74 5.46
C LYS A 177 -17.28 11.23 5.32
#